data_e2c1f7dff5c75b30de7f259e37310030
#
_entry.id   e2c1f7dff5c75b30de7f259e37310030
#
_cell.length_a   1.000
_cell.length_b   1.000
_cell.length_c   1.000
_cell.angle_alpha   90.00
_cell.angle_beta   90.00
_cell.angle_gamma   90.00
#
_symmetry.space_group_name_H-M   'P 1'
#
loop_
_entity.id
_entity.type
_entity.pdbx_description
1 polymer ?
#
loop_
_entity_poly.entity_id
_entity_poly.type
_entity_poly.pdbx_seq_one_letter_code
_entity_poly.pdbx_strand_id
1 'polypeptide(L)'
;NENNKGKPAAETSKSNENNKGKPAAETSKSNEKSTGNDRRDNRRDDRRGNRRDHRRPRQPEPEKIWLPRTRLGTLVQSGSVQSLDTIFQNGWKIKEYEIVNKLMPDIKSFVVHVGVVQKQTDAGESTRFKSVVAVGDENRWFGIGTGKKPQLKNAIDSATQNALLNIIPVKLGCGSWECRCGTNHSIPHRTVGRGGSVKIELIPGPKGLGLVAGETIRNLLALAGVKDVWSKSFGSTSTMPSVANAVYDSIRQLHSMSLQ
;
A
#
# COMPACT_ATOMS: atom_id res chain seq x y z
N ASN A 1 -40.81 -0.43 49.56
CA ASN A 1 -39.83 -0.91 50.56
C ASN A 1 -38.45 -0.76 49.97
N GLU A 2 -37.87 0.35 50.22
CA GLU A 2 -36.86 0.72 51.26
C GLU A 2 -35.48 0.23 50.92
N ASN A 3 -34.68 1.23 50.54
CA ASN A 3 -33.49 1.69 51.26
C ASN A 3 -32.26 0.78 51.23
N ASN A 4 -31.19 1.18 50.62
CA ASN A 4 -30.04 1.62 51.38
C ASN A 4 -29.00 2.37 50.55
N LYS A 5 -28.75 3.57 50.95
CA LYS A 5 -27.69 4.52 50.90
C LYS A 5 -26.37 3.93 51.40
N GLY A 6 -25.29 4.34 50.81
CA GLY A 6 -23.95 4.16 51.37
C GLY A 6 -22.91 4.92 50.54
N LYS A 7 -22.57 6.10 50.99
CA LYS A 7 -21.60 7.09 50.52
C LYS A 7 -20.16 6.73 50.99
N PRO A 8 -19.15 7.61 50.75
CA PRO A 8 -17.86 7.35 50.12
C PRO A 8 -16.70 7.53 51.11
N ALA A 9 -15.48 7.23 50.72
CA ALA A 9 -14.24 7.79 51.31
C ALA A 9 -13.09 7.45 50.37
N ALA A 10 -12.30 8.33 49.99
CA ALA A 10 -11.47 9.40 50.52
C ALA A 10 -10.04 9.16 50.01
N GLU A 11 -9.56 10.19 49.39
CA GLU A 11 -8.19 10.63 49.13
C GLU A 11 -7.10 10.09 50.04
N THR A 12 -5.93 9.79 49.46
CA THR A 12 -4.66 10.24 50.07
C THR A 12 -3.58 10.41 49.00
N SER A 13 -3.32 11.66 48.76
CA SER A 13 -2.08 12.23 48.24
C SER A 13 -0.89 11.91 49.16
N LYS A 14 0.29 11.61 48.61
CA LYS A 14 1.58 11.99 49.21
C LYS A 14 2.62 12.17 48.12
N SER A 15 2.93 13.41 47.90
CA SER A 15 4.15 14.01 47.41
C SER A 15 5.38 13.51 48.19
N ASN A 16 6.51 13.33 47.50
CA ASN A 16 7.78 13.61 48.11
C ASN A 16 8.79 14.08 47.07
N GLU A 17 9.18 15.33 47.29
CA GLU A 17 10.25 16.06 46.64
C GLU A 17 11.61 15.71 47.24
N ASN A 18 12.61 16.07 46.45
CA ASN A 18 13.98 16.43 46.87
C ASN A 18 15.01 15.32 47.06
N ASN A 19 16.05 15.32 46.23
CA ASN A 19 17.31 15.84 46.73
C ASN A 19 18.32 16.18 45.61
N LYS A 20 18.77 17.44 45.69
CA LYS A 20 19.93 18.01 45.03
C LYS A 20 21.22 17.56 45.79
N GLY A 21 22.33 17.48 45.07
CA GLY A 21 23.61 17.57 45.70
C GLY A 21 24.79 17.08 44.85
N LYS A 22 25.46 17.98 44.14
CA LYS A 22 26.90 17.96 43.86
C LYS A 22 27.62 18.54 45.11
N PRO A 23 28.92 18.38 45.36
CA PRO A 23 30.06 18.60 44.47
C PRO A 23 31.33 17.74 44.70
N ALA A 24 32.30 18.08 43.87
CA ALA A 24 33.69 17.69 43.73
C ALA A 24 34.60 17.66 44.96
N ALA A 25 35.73 16.91 44.89
CA ALA A 25 37.11 17.31 45.14
C ALA A 25 38.01 16.06 45.13
N GLU A 26 38.95 16.01 44.25
CA GLU A 26 40.43 16.07 44.38
C GLU A 26 41.03 15.27 45.53
N THR A 27 41.96 14.35 45.22
CA THR A 27 43.42 14.40 45.49
C THR A 27 44.09 13.04 45.23
N SER A 28 45.00 13.02 44.30
CA SER A 28 46.44 12.82 44.32
C SER A 28 47.04 11.47 44.78
N LYS A 29 47.86 10.94 43.85
CA LYS A 29 49.16 10.28 43.94
C LYS A 29 49.29 8.91 44.64
N SER A 30 49.72 7.92 43.86
CA SER A 30 51.12 7.47 43.86
C SER A 30 51.35 6.29 42.93
N ASN A 31 52.43 6.38 42.25
CA ASN A 31 53.24 5.42 41.50
C ASN A 31 53.24 4.00 42.09
N GLU A 32 53.20 2.96 41.24
CA GLU A 32 54.38 2.14 41.01
C GLU A 32 54.16 1.10 39.90
N LYS A 33 55.25 0.85 39.21
CA LYS A 33 55.54 -0.01 38.08
C LYS A 33 55.08 -1.46 38.22
N SER A 34 54.50 -2.03 37.17
CA SER A 34 54.93 -3.36 36.73
C SER A 34 54.70 -3.52 35.20
N THR A 35 55.75 -3.82 34.57
CA THR A 35 56.02 -4.11 33.18
C THR A 35 55.30 -5.35 32.67
N GLY A 36 54.82 -5.25 31.44
CA GLY A 36 54.82 -6.42 30.53
C GLY A 36 53.46 -7.00 30.21
N ASN A 37 53.02 -6.73 29.01
CA ASN A 37 52.17 -7.57 28.16
C ASN A 37 51.01 -6.91 27.41
N ASP A 38 51.17 -5.65 27.02
CA ASP A 38 50.12 -4.95 26.21
C ASP A 38 50.49 -4.75 24.73
N ARG A 39 51.05 -5.79 24.08
CA ARG A 39 51.34 -5.70 22.64
C ARG A 39 50.53 -6.63 21.76
N ARG A 40 49.49 -7.30 22.27
CA ARG A 40 48.71 -8.26 21.45
C ARG A 40 47.24 -7.89 21.23
N ASP A 41 46.66 -6.95 21.94
CA ASP A 41 45.24 -6.61 21.77
C ASP A 41 44.97 -5.44 20.84
N ASN A 42 45.92 -4.60 20.50
CA ASN A 42 45.74 -3.46 19.61
C ASN A 42 45.68 -3.84 18.10
N ARG A 43 45.86 -5.11 17.73
CA ARG A 43 45.71 -5.53 16.31
C ARG A 43 44.35 -6.07 15.94
N ARG A 44 43.39 -6.19 16.87
CA ARG A 44 42.05 -6.70 16.61
C ARG A 44 41.01 -5.59 16.42
N ASP A 45 41.21 -4.41 16.96
CA ASP A 45 40.26 -3.30 16.83
C ASP A 45 40.39 -2.54 15.52
N ASP A 46 41.57 -2.48 14.89
CA ASP A 46 41.75 -1.83 13.58
C ASP A 46 41.12 -2.60 12.41
N ARG A 47 40.68 -3.85 12.62
CA ARG A 47 39.96 -4.60 11.58
C ARG A 47 38.45 -4.39 11.56
N ARG A 48 37.86 -3.75 12.59
CA ARG A 48 36.42 -3.45 12.65
C ARG A 48 36.06 -2.06 12.11
N GLY A 49 37.01 -1.14 12.01
CA GLY A 49 36.77 0.26 11.64
C GLY A 49 36.67 0.56 10.14
N ASN A 50 37.05 -0.35 9.24
CA ASN A 50 37.19 -0.02 7.82
C ASN A 50 36.27 -0.81 6.89
N ARG A 51 35.13 -1.30 7.39
CA ARG A 51 34.01 -1.75 6.55
C ARG A 51 33.01 -0.62 6.32
N ARG A 52 33.47 0.62 6.13
CA ARG A 52 32.63 1.69 5.59
C ARG A 52 32.42 1.40 4.09
N ASP A 53 31.38 0.69 3.83
CA ASP A 53 30.37 0.93 2.80
C ASP A 53 30.92 1.58 1.50
N HIS A 54 31.70 0.82 0.74
CA HIS A 54 31.85 1.08 -0.69
C HIS A 54 30.59 0.58 -1.42
N ARG A 55 29.39 1.05 -0.99
CA ARG A 55 28.25 1.01 -1.89
C ARG A 55 28.55 1.99 -3.01
N ARG A 56 29.16 1.46 -4.06
CA ARG A 56 29.22 2.18 -5.35
C ARG A 56 27.81 2.72 -5.60
N PRO A 57 27.65 4.02 -5.91
CA PRO A 57 26.35 4.55 -6.32
C PRO A 57 25.86 3.65 -7.43
N ARG A 58 24.65 3.08 -7.27
CA ARG A 58 24.03 2.28 -8.32
C ARG A 58 23.93 3.20 -9.54
N GLN A 59 24.67 2.86 -10.58
CA GLN A 59 24.48 3.50 -11.88
C GLN A 59 23.01 3.36 -12.24
N PRO A 60 22.33 4.42 -12.72
CA PRO A 60 20.96 4.30 -13.19
C PRO A 60 20.92 3.18 -14.22
N GLU A 61 20.05 2.20 -14.00
CA GLU A 61 19.85 1.13 -14.97
C GLU A 61 19.46 1.78 -16.29
N PRO A 62 20.10 1.42 -17.43
CA PRO A 62 19.76 1.98 -18.72
C PRO A 62 18.27 1.79 -18.97
N GLU A 63 17.58 2.85 -19.38
CA GLU A 63 16.17 2.81 -19.71
C GLU A 63 15.94 1.72 -20.76
N LYS A 64 15.16 0.73 -20.39
CA LYS A 64 14.82 -0.38 -21.30
C LYS A 64 13.95 0.17 -22.42
N ILE A 65 14.51 0.27 -23.64
CA ILE A 65 13.76 0.62 -24.81
C ILE A 65 12.65 -0.41 -25.02
N TRP A 66 11.39 0.02 -24.93
CA TRP A 66 10.26 -0.84 -25.17
C TRP A 66 10.10 -1.15 -26.66
N LEU A 67 10.15 -2.44 -27.00
CA LEU A 67 9.86 -2.97 -28.31
C LEU A 67 8.48 -3.66 -28.25
N PRO A 68 7.44 -3.14 -28.91
CA PRO A 68 6.09 -3.72 -28.84
C PRO A 68 6.05 -5.10 -29.49
N ARG A 69 5.39 -6.04 -28.82
CA ARG A 69 5.18 -7.41 -29.30
C ARG A 69 3.76 -7.65 -29.81
N THR A 70 2.83 -6.75 -29.44
CA THR A 70 1.41 -6.87 -29.81
C THR A 70 1.03 -5.83 -30.84
N ARG A 71 -0.01 -6.13 -31.63
CA ARG A 71 -0.60 -5.17 -32.58
C ARG A 71 -1.02 -3.86 -31.89
N LEU A 72 -1.58 -3.95 -30.68
CA LEU A 72 -1.93 -2.79 -29.89
C LEU A 72 -0.70 -1.97 -29.50
N GLY A 73 0.38 -2.64 -29.08
CA GLY A 73 1.65 -1.98 -28.76
C GLY A 73 2.23 -1.20 -29.94
N THR A 74 2.19 -1.75 -31.16
CA THR A 74 2.65 -1.04 -32.36
C THR A 74 1.79 0.17 -32.69
N LEU A 75 0.44 0.08 -32.52
CA LEU A 75 -0.47 1.21 -32.71
C LEU A 75 -0.25 2.34 -31.69
N VAL A 76 0.05 2.00 -30.45
CA VAL A 76 0.41 3.00 -29.42
C VAL A 76 1.79 3.59 -29.65
N GLN A 77 2.74 2.81 -30.16
CA GLN A 77 4.06 3.32 -30.50
C GLN A 77 4.02 4.28 -31.70
N SER A 78 3.20 3.99 -32.72
CA SER A 78 2.99 4.86 -33.89
C SER A 78 2.14 6.10 -33.59
N GLY A 79 1.55 6.22 -32.38
CA GLY A 79 0.71 7.35 -31.98
C GLY A 79 -0.72 7.31 -32.51
N SER A 80 -1.14 6.21 -33.15
CA SER A 80 -2.51 6.03 -33.64
C SER A 80 -3.55 5.92 -32.51
N VAL A 81 -3.14 5.47 -31.32
CA VAL A 81 -3.96 5.37 -30.12
C VAL A 81 -3.31 6.21 -29.03
N GLN A 82 -3.99 7.27 -28.60
CA GLN A 82 -3.49 8.24 -27.64
C GLN A 82 -4.18 8.17 -26.27
N SER A 83 -5.32 7.45 -26.17
CA SER A 83 -6.06 7.34 -24.92
C SER A 83 -6.43 5.91 -24.58
N LEU A 84 -6.52 5.60 -23.29
CA LEU A 84 -7.02 4.31 -22.80
C LEU A 84 -8.51 4.14 -23.11
N ASP A 85 -9.29 5.22 -23.13
CA ASP A 85 -10.71 5.18 -23.44
C ASP A 85 -10.98 4.51 -24.81
N THR A 86 -10.18 4.83 -25.83
CA THR A 86 -10.31 4.21 -27.17
C THR A 86 -10.01 2.71 -27.16
N ILE A 87 -9.09 2.26 -26.29
CA ILE A 87 -8.78 0.84 -26.14
C ILE A 87 -9.97 0.08 -25.54
N PHE A 88 -10.60 0.66 -24.50
CA PHE A 88 -11.74 0.03 -23.83
C PHE A 88 -13.02 0.12 -24.66
N GLN A 89 -13.28 1.20 -25.41
CA GLN A 89 -14.41 1.32 -26.34
C GLN A 89 -14.34 0.28 -27.45
N ASN A 90 -13.15 -0.01 -27.98
CA ASN A 90 -12.94 -1.04 -28.98
C ASN A 90 -12.88 -2.46 -28.42
N GLY A 91 -12.94 -2.64 -27.08
CA GLY A 91 -12.85 -3.93 -26.41
C GLY A 91 -11.50 -4.62 -26.53
N TRP A 92 -10.44 -3.89 -26.81
CA TRP A 92 -9.10 -4.46 -26.96
C TRP A 92 -8.49 -4.80 -25.59
N LYS A 93 -7.92 -6.02 -25.51
CA LYS A 93 -7.28 -6.48 -24.28
C LYS A 93 -5.81 -6.04 -24.21
N ILE A 94 -5.44 -5.35 -23.14
CA ILE A 94 -4.06 -4.95 -22.85
C ILE A 94 -3.27 -6.19 -22.42
N LYS A 95 -2.15 -6.49 -23.10
CA LYS A 95 -1.23 -7.60 -22.79
C LYS A 95 0.16 -7.13 -22.39
N GLU A 96 0.50 -5.87 -22.63
CA GLU A 96 1.78 -5.24 -22.31
C GLU A 96 1.53 -4.09 -21.36
N TYR A 97 2.21 -4.10 -20.21
CA TYR A 97 2.05 -3.05 -19.18
C TYR A 97 2.66 -1.71 -19.61
N GLU A 98 3.63 -1.74 -20.52
CA GLU A 98 4.29 -0.55 -21.07
C GLU A 98 3.33 0.36 -21.84
N ILE A 99 2.27 -0.22 -22.44
CA ILE A 99 1.21 0.53 -23.10
C ILE A 99 0.56 1.52 -22.14
N VAL A 100 0.23 1.05 -20.93
CA VAL A 100 -0.40 1.88 -19.90
C VAL A 100 0.57 2.94 -19.40
N ASN A 101 1.82 2.60 -19.14
CA ASN A 101 2.85 3.56 -18.70
C ASN A 101 3.09 4.67 -19.73
N LYS A 102 3.00 4.35 -21.05
CA LYS A 102 3.16 5.34 -22.10
C LYS A 102 1.95 6.27 -22.24
N LEU A 103 0.74 5.72 -22.07
CA LEU A 103 -0.51 6.49 -22.19
C LEU A 103 -0.82 7.30 -20.93
N MET A 104 -0.35 6.83 -19.77
CA MET A 104 -0.60 7.46 -18.46
C MET A 104 0.68 7.47 -17.62
N PRO A 105 1.53 8.50 -17.73
CA PRO A 105 2.76 8.60 -16.95
C PRO A 105 2.49 8.89 -15.46
N ASP A 106 1.36 9.52 -15.12
CA ASP A 106 1.05 10.00 -13.76
C ASP A 106 0.35 8.95 -12.87
N ILE A 107 0.44 7.65 -13.23
CA ILE A 107 -0.16 6.59 -12.43
C ILE A 107 0.55 6.46 -11.08
N LYS A 108 -0.25 6.52 -10.00
CA LYS A 108 0.20 6.27 -8.65
C LYS A 108 0.05 4.79 -8.29
N SER A 109 1.03 4.26 -7.56
CA SER A 109 1.01 2.89 -7.05
C SER A 109 0.95 2.89 -5.52
N PHE A 110 0.13 2.02 -4.95
CA PHE A 110 0.01 1.81 -3.52
C PHE A 110 0.18 0.34 -3.18
N VAL A 111 1.10 0.02 -2.28
CA VAL A 111 1.32 -1.34 -1.81
C VAL A 111 0.30 -1.64 -0.70
N VAL A 112 -0.69 -2.48 -1.02
CA VAL A 112 -1.78 -2.85 -0.10
C VAL A 112 -1.30 -3.82 0.97
N HIS A 113 -0.57 -4.85 0.54
CA HIS A 113 -0.11 -5.91 1.44
C HIS A 113 1.15 -6.60 0.91
N VAL A 114 2.03 -6.94 1.84
CA VAL A 114 3.18 -7.80 1.60
C VAL A 114 3.18 -8.90 2.64
N GLY A 115 3.25 -10.14 2.19
CA GLY A 115 3.31 -11.32 3.05
C GLY A 115 4.34 -12.34 2.58
N VAL A 116 4.88 -13.09 3.51
CA VAL A 116 5.74 -14.22 3.23
C VAL A 116 4.86 -15.44 2.95
N VAL A 117 5.18 -16.20 1.90
CA VAL A 117 4.53 -17.46 1.55
C VAL A 117 5.59 -18.55 1.42
N GLN A 118 5.38 -19.65 2.11
CA GLN A 118 6.28 -20.79 2.12
C GLN A 118 5.63 -21.99 1.43
N LYS A 119 6.45 -22.77 0.75
CA LYS A 119 6.08 -24.05 0.19
C LYS A 119 7.06 -25.09 0.71
N GLN A 120 6.55 -26.14 1.34
CA GLN A 120 7.34 -27.28 1.73
C GLN A 120 7.74 -28.08 0.49
N THR A 121 9.01 -28.39 0.37
CA THR A 121 9.57 -29.26 -0.67
C THR A 121 10.40 -30.36 -0.02
N ASP A 122 10.75 -31.41 -0.75
CA ASP A 122 11.54 -32.52 -0.24
C ASP A 122 12.93 -32.10 0.28
N ALA A 123 13.45 -30.98 -0.26
CA ALA A 123 14.74 -30.39 0.16
C ALA A 123 14.59 -29.29 1.24
N GLY A 124 13.39 -29.08 1.82
CA GLY A 124 13.12 -28.07 2.83
C GLY A 124 12.12 -27.00 2.39
N GLU A 125 12.11 -25.85 3.07
CA GLU A 125 11.16 -24.77 2.84
C GLU A 125 11.62 -23.81 1.75
N SER A 126 10.77 -23.59 0.73
CA SER A 126 10.98 -22.56 -0.28
C SER A 126 10.15 -21.31 0.08
N THR A 127 10.83 -20.27 0.54
CA THR A 127 10.22 -18.99 0.93
C THR A 127 10.14 -18.02 -0.24
N ARG A 128 8.99 -17.37 -0.41
CA ARG A 128 8.75 -16.31 -1.39
C ARG A 128 7.94 -15.17 -0.77
N PHE A 129 8.06 -13.98 -1.35
CA PHE A 129 7.25 -12.82 -0.99
C PHE A 129 6.08 -12.70 -1.96
N LYS A 130 4.88 -12.53 -1.39
CA LYS A 130 3.66 -12.19 -2.14
C LYS A 130 3.30 -10.75 -1.84
N SER A 131 3.24 -9.91 -2.86
CA SER A 131 2.78 -8.52 -2.77
C SER A 131 1.45 -8.37 -3.48
N VAL A 132 0.63 -7.46 -2.96
CA VAL A 132 -0.60 -6.96 -3.58
C VAL A 132 -0.43 -5.46 -3.75
N VAL A 133 -0.53 -4.99 -4.99
CA VAL A 133 -0.36 -3.58 -5.34
C VAL A 133 -1.61 -3.11 -6.06
N ALA A 134 -2.06 -1.93 -5.70
CA ALA A 134 -3.08 -1.19 -6.42
C ALA A 134 -2.44 -0.06 -7.20
N VAL A 135 -2.96 0.21 -8.38
CA VAL A 135 -2.57 1.35 -9.23
C VAL A 135 -3.79 2.17 -9.57
N GLY A 136 -3.63 3.48 -9.71
CA GLY A 136 -4.72 4.37 -10.08
C GLY A 136 -4.24 5.77 -10.42
N ASP A 137 -5.12 6.52 -11.06
CA ASP A 137 -4.90 7.89 -11.53
C ASP A 137 -5.64 8.94 -10.68
N GLU A 138 -6.26 8.51 -9.58
CA GLU A 138 -7.13 9.36 -8.71
C GLU A 138 -8.28 10.06 -9.45
N ASN A 139 -8.53 9.70 -10.72
CA ASN A 139 -9.57 10.26 -11.55
C ASN A 139 -10.54 9.20 -12.07
N ARG A 140 -10.06 8.26 -12.90
CA ARG A 140 -10.94 7.35 -13.65
C ARG A 140 -10.39 5.94 -13.81
N TRP A 141 -9.13 5.68 -13.48
CA TRP A 141 -8.50 4.42 -13.76
C TRP A 141 -8.07 3.75 -12.46
N PHE A 142 -8.36 2.46 -12.37
CA PHE A 142 -8.01 1.67 -11.20
C PHE A 142 -7.63 0.25 -11.60
N GLY A 143 -6.62 -0.30 -10.97
CA GLY A 143 -6.18 -1.67 -11.21
C GLY A 143 -5.56 -2.29 -9.97
N ILE A 144 -5.71 -3.62 -9.84
CA ILE A 144 -5.06 -4.39 -8.77
C ILE A 144 -4.30 -5.56 -9.38
N GLY A 145 -3.10 -5.75 -8.86
CA GLY A 145 -2.24 -6.85 -9.25
C GLY A 145 -1.59 -7.53 -8.06
N THR A 146 -1.29 -8.80 -8.25
CA THR A 146 -0.55 -9.60 -7.28
C THR A 146 0.73 -10.14 -7.90
N GLY A 147 1.82 -10.08 -7.15
CA GLY A 147 3.12 -10.61 -7.56
C GLY A 147 3.66 -11.58 -6.51
N LYS A 148 4.39 -12.61 -6.95
CA LYS A 148 5.05 -13.59 -6.07
C LYS A 148 6.44 -13.89 -6.59
N LYS A 149 7.48 -13.45 -5.87
CA LYS A 149 8.89 -13.61 -6.23
C LYS A 149 9.73 -13.92 -4.99
N PRO A 150 10.96 -14.46 -5.16
CA PRO A 150 11.86 -14.73 -4.03
C PRO A 150 12.36 -13.46 -3.36
N GLN A 151 12.50 -12.35 -4.09
CA GLN A 151 12.91 -11.05 -3.55
C GLN A 151 11.71 -10.11 -3.46
N LEU A 152 11.65 -9.32 -2.37
CA LEU A 152 10.54 -8.40 -2.11
C LEU A 152 10.39 -7.33 -3.20
N LYS A 153 11.48 -6.67 -3.61
CA LYS A 153 11.45 -5.66 -4.67
C LYS A 153 10.86 -6.23 -5.96
N ASN A 154 11.37 -7.38 -6.42
CA ASN A 154 10.89 -8.03 -7.63
C ASN A 154 9.42 -8.51 -7.51
N ALA A 155 8.94 -8.81 -6.29
CA ALA A 155 7.55 -9.17 -6.05
C ALA A 155 6.64 -7.93 -6.21
N ILE A 156 7.05 -6.77 -5.69
CA ILE A 156 6.32 -5.50 -5.85
C ILE A 156 6.31 -5.10 -7.33
N ASP A 157 7.44 -5.11 -8.01
CA ASP A 157 7.53 -4.77 -9.44
C ASP A 157 6.65 -5.67 -10.30
N SER A 158 6.65 -6.99 -10.02
CA SER A 158 5.76 -7.93 -10.71
C SER A 158 4.28 -7.69 -10.40
N ALA A 159 3.94 -7.28 -9.16
CA ALA A 159 2.58 -6.95 -8.79
C ALA A 159 2.11 -5.67 -9.47
N THR A 160 2.96 -4.65 -9.57
CA THR A 160 2.67 -3.40 -10.28
C THR A 160 2.42 -3.67 -11.77
N GLN A 161 3.27 -4.46 -12.43
CA GLN A 161 3.04 -4.86 -13.82
C GLN A 161 1.70 -5.56 -14.00
N ASN A 162 1.36 -6.50 -13.12
CA ASN A 162 0.07 -7.20 -13.16
C ASN A 162 -1.11 -6.26 -12.87
N ALA A 163 -0.94 -5.25 -12.01
CA ALA A 163 -1.97 -4.25 -11.74
C ALA A 163 -2.25 -3.37 -12.97
N LEU A 164 -1.21 -2.97 -13.71
CA LEU A 164 -1.35 -2.23 -14.96
C LEU A 164 -2.04 -3.06 -16.07
N LEU A 165 -1.84 -4.37 -16.10
CA LEU A 165 -2.55 -5.26 -17.04
C LEU A 165 -4.03 -5.44 -16.67
N ASN A 166 -4.38 -5.28 -15.39
CA ASN A 166 -5.74 -5.41 -14.87
C ASN A 166 -6.41 -4.05 -14.63
N ILE A 167 -5.98 -3.01 -15.34
CA ILE A 167 -6.59 -1.69 -15.22
C ILE A 167 -8.02 -1.70 -15.77
N ILE A 168 -8.93 -1.01 -15.08
CA ILE A 168 -10.33 -0.84 -15.46
C ILE A 168 -10.74 0.62 -15.35
N PRO A 169 -11.66 1.10 -16.19
CA PRO A 169 -12.23 2.42 -16.02
C PRO A 169 -13.21 2.45 -14.84
N VAL A 170 -13.12 3.49 -14.05
CA VAL A 170 -14.03 3.78 -12.93
C VAL A 170 -15.10 4.73 -13.40
N LYS A 171 -16.36 4.34 -13.28
CA LYS A 171 -17.47 5.23 -13.57
C LYS A 171 -17.82 5.99 -12.29
N LEU A 172 -17.59 7.28 -12.33
CA LEU A 172 -18.00 8.20 -11.27
C LEU A 172 -19.37 8.79 -11.60
N GLY A 173 -20.12 9.15 -10.55
CA GLY A 173 -21.44 9.76 -10.69
C GLY A 173 -21.91 10.32 -9.36
N CYS A 174 -23.17 10.71 -9.29
CA CYS A 174 -23.86 11.06 -8.06
C CYS A 174 -25.15 10.25 -7.97
N GLY A 175 -25.07 9.08 -7.33
CA GLY A 175 -26.24 8.21 -7.09
C GLY A 175 -26.90 8.41 -5.73
N SER A 176 -26.50 9.44 -4.97
CA SER A 176 -27.11 9.74 -3.68
C SER A 176 -28.45 10.46 -3.86
N TRP A 177 -29.50 9.96 -3.19
CA TRP A 177 -30.82 10.58 -3.17
C TRP A 177 -30.84 11.92 -2.39
N GLU A 178 -29.88 12.12 -1.50
CA GLU A 178 -29.73 13.34 -0.71
C GLU A 178 -29.05 14.48 -1.48
N CYS A 179 -28.35 14.15 -2.57
CA CYS A 179 -27.51 15.09 -3.27
C CYS A 179 -28.09 15.47 -4.64
N ARG A 180 -28.29 16.76 -4.90
CA ARG A 180 -28.75 17.30 -6.20
C ARG A 180 -27.64 18.04 -6.94
N CYS A 181 -26.38 17.64 -6.75
CA CYS A 181 -25.20 18.40 -7.19
C CYS A 181 -24.89 18.29 -8.69
N GLY A 182 -25.33 17.23 -9.39
CA GLY A 182 -24.99 16.97 -10.82
C GLY A 182 -23.49 16.75 -11.10
N THR A 183 -22.64 16.59 -10.07
CA THR A 183 -21.19 16.43 -10.20
C THR A 183 -20.76 14.98 -9.96
N ASN A 184 -19.65 14.56 -10.58
CA ASN A 184 -19.08 13.22 -10.46
C ASN A 184 -18.14 13.15 -9.24
N HIS A 185 -18.71 12.95 -8.05
CA HIS A 185 -17.92 12.89 -6.80
C HIS A 185 -18.03 11.53 -6.10
N SER A 186 -19.01 10.72 -6.48
CA SER A 186 -19.32 9.45 -5.85
C SER A 186 -19.49 8.36 -6.92
N ILE A 187 -20.17 7.29 -6.58
CA ILE A 187 -20.57 6.19 -7.47
C ILE A 187 -22.01 6.37 -7.94
N PRO A 188 -22.37 5.91 -9.16
CA PRO A 188 -23.71 6.10 -9.71
C PRO A 188 -24.80 5.27 -9.03
N HIS A 189 -24.46 4.11 -8.48
CA HIS A 189 -25.40 3.21 -7.80
C HIS A 189 -24.68 2.35 -6.77
N ARG A 190 -25.46 1.73 -5.90
CA ARG A 190 -24.97 0.77 -4.91
C ARG A 190 -24.39 -0.46 -5.59
N THR A 191 -23.17 -0.85 -5.22
CA THR A 191 -22.49 -2.04 -5.72
C THR A 191 -22.01 -2.94 -4.62
N VAL A 192 -21.85 -4.23 -4.94
CA VAL A 192 -21.44 -5.26 -3.99
C VAL A 192 -20.35 -6.11 -4.63
N GLY A 193 -19.10 -5.91 -4.20
CA GLY A 193 -17.97 -6.72 -4.63
C GLY A 193 -17.65 -7.86 -3.68
N ARG A 194 -17.15 -8.97 -4.21
CA ARG A 194 -16.74 -10.14 -3.44
C ARG A 194 -15.30 -10.52 -3.73
N GLY A 195 -14.58 -10.89 -2.66
CA GLY A 195 -13.21 -11.38 -2.74
C GLY A 195 -12.98 -12.49 -1.73
N GLY A 196 -13.14 -13.75 -2.14
CA GLY A 196 -13.11 -14.88 -1.22
C GLY A 196 -14.27 -14.82 -0.21
N SER A 197 -13.95 -14.81 1.09
CA SER A 197 -14.94 -14.69 2.17
C SER A 197 -15.37 -13.25 2.47
N VAL A 198 -14.68 -12.25 1.88
CA VAL A 198 -14.98 -10.84 2.12
C VAL A 198 -15.99 -10.33 1.10
N LYS A 199 -17.00 -9.62 1.62
CA LYS A 199 -17.99 -8.90 0.83
C LYS A 199 -17.90 -7.42 1.18
N ILE A 200 -17.77 -6.57 0.19
CA ILE A 200 -17.76 -5.11 0.35
C ILE A 200 -18.92 -4.53 -0.44
N GLU A 201 -19.68 -3.71 0.24
CA GLU A 201 -20.80 -3.00 -0.31
C GLU A 201 -20.45 -1.50 -0.32
N LEU A 202 -20.51 -0.88 -1.50
CA LEU A 202 -20.32 0.55 -1.68
C LEU A 202 -21.68 1.20 -1.90
N ILE A 203 -21.95 2.26 -1.15
CA ILE A 203 -23.19 3.02 -1.19
C ILE A 203 -22.85 4.46 -1.53
N PRO A 204 -23.50 5.08 -2.54
CA PRO A 204 -23.22 6.47 -2.89
C PRO A 204 -23.54 7.42 -1.73
N GLY A 205 -22.63 8.34 -1.46
CA GLY A 205 -22.77 9.36 -0.42
C GLY A 205 -23.06 10.74 -0.97
N PRO A 206 -23.60 11.67 -0.17
CA PRO A 206 -23.79 13.07 -0.55
C PRO A 206 -22.42 13.79 -0.63
N LYS A 207 -22.40 14.90 -1.36
CA LYS A 207 -21.19 15.70 -1.53
C LYS A 207 -20.68 16.25 -0.20
N GLY A 208 -19.38 16.08 0.05
CA GLY A 208 -18.74 16.53 1.28
C GLY A 208 -18.74 15.51 2.43
N LEU A 209 -19.30 14.33 2.21
CA LEU A 209 -19.25 13.22 3.19
C LEU A 209 -17.83 12.70 3.41
N GLY A 210 -17.02 12.69 2.35
CA GLY A 210 -15.73 12.01 2.34
C GLY A 210 -15.85 10.49 2.23
N LEU A 211 -14.73 9.80 2.39
CA LEU A 211 -14.66 8.34 2.34
C LEU A 211 -14.89 7.72 3.72
N VAL A 212 -16.07 7.17 3.94
CA VAL A 212 -16.44 6.44 5.16
C VAL A 212 -16.15 4.96 4.95
N ALA A 213 -14.90 4.58 5.21
CA ALA A 213 -14.38 3.25 4.96
C ALA A 213 -13.21 2.92 5.89
N GLY A 214 -12.90 1.65 6.05
CA GLY A 214 -11.66 1.21 6.68
C GLY A 214 -10.43 1.72 5.91
N GLU A 215 -9.29 1.87 6.57
CA GLU A 215 -8.08 2.51 6.03
C GLU A 215 -7.67 1.96 4.66
N THR A 216 -7.56 0.64 4.54
CA THR A 216 -7.19 0.01 3.26
C THR A 216 -8.19 0.32 2.14
N ILE A 217 -9.49 0.22 2.43
CA ILE A 217 -10.56 0.49 1.46
C ILE A 217 -10.55 1.97 1.06
N ARG A 218 -10.34 2.87 2.04
CA ARG A 218 -10.22 4.32 1.81
C ARG A 218 -9.10 4.64 0.83
N ASN A 219 -7.91 4.08 1.04
CA ASN A 219 -6.75 4.30 0.16
C ASN A 219 -7.00 3.77 -1.26
N LEU A 220 -7.66 2.62 -1.39
CA LEU A 220 -8.04 2.07 -2.70
C LEU A 220 -9.08 2.91 -3.43
N LEU A 221 -10.10 3.41 -2.72
CA LEU A 221 -11.13 4.27 -3.31
C LEU A 221 -10.59 5.66 -3.68
N ALA A 222 -9.65 6.20 -2.88
CA ALA A 222 -8.95 7.45 -3.21
C ALA A 222 -8.15 7.30 -4.51
N LEU A 223 -7.40 6.20 -4.69
CA LEU A 223 -6.70 5.89 -5.95
C LEU A 223 -7.66 5.73 -7.14
N ALA A 224 -8.87 5.23 -6.91
CA ALA A 224 -9.91 5.12 -7.93
C ALA A 224 -10.58 6.46 -8.28
N GLY A 225 -10.30 7.54 -7.54
CA GLY A 225 -10.86 8.87 -7.74
C GLY A 225 -12.23 9.09 -7.12
N VAL A 226 -12.72 8.17 -6.28
CA VAL A 226 -13.97 8.33 -5.55
C VAL A 226 -13.74 9.23 -4.34
N LYS A 227 -14.64 10.21 -4.13
CA LYS A 227 -14.50 11.19 -3.03
C LYS A 227 -15.48 10.97 -1.90
N ASP A 228 -16.73 10.61 -2.21
CA ASP A 228 -17.82 10.52 -1.25
C ASP A 228 -18.54 9.18 -1.34
N VAL A 229 -18.28 8.26 -0.41
CA VAL A 229 -18.87 6.91 -0.41
C VAL A 229 -18.98 6.37 1.02
N TRP A 230 -20.07 5.68 1.32
CA TRP A 230 -20.16 4.77 2.46
C TRP A 230 -19.75 3.36 2.05
N SER A 231 -18.99 2.70 2.89
CA SER A 231 -18.67 1.29 2.71
C SER A 231 -19.20 0.44 3.87
N LYS A 232 -19.75 -0.72 3.52
CA LYS A 232 -20.06 -1.79 4.49
C LYS A 232 -19.23 -3.01 4.13
N SER A 233 -18.49 -3.52 5.09
CA SER A 233 -17.64 -4.69 4.90
C SER A 233 -18.15 -5.86 5.76
N PHE A 234 -18.20 -7.04 5.17
CA PHE A 234 -18.64 -8.28 5.78
C PHE A 234 -17.57 -9.36 5.60
N GLY A 235 -17.44 -10.25 6.56
CA GLY A 235 -16.47 -11.34 6.55
C GLY A 235 -15.14 -10.97 7.20
N SER A 236 -14.08 -11.72 6.88
CA SER A 236 -12.75 -11.54 7.48
C SER A 236 -11.96 -10.41 6.79
N THR A 237 -12.17 -9.18 7.23
CA THR A 237 -11.50 -7.98 6.68
C THR A 237 -10.01 -7.90 7.01
N SER A 238 -9.49 -8.74 7.91
CA SER A 238 -8.05 -8.86 8.17
C SER A 238 -7.29 -9.46 6.99
N THR A 239 -7.97 -10.16 6.07
CA THR A 239 -7.35 -10.68 4.85
C THR A 239 -7.23 -9.60 3.77
N MET A 240 -6.17 -8.78 3.83
CA MET A 240 -5.97 -7.63 2.93
C MET A 240 -6.04 -7.99 1.43
N PRO A 241 -5.50 -9.11 0.94
CA PRO A 241 -5.64 -9.49 -0.46
C PRO A 241 -7.10 -9.72 -0.88
N SER A 242 -7.92 -10.29 0.01
CA SER A 242 -9.34 -10.52 -0.27
C SER A 242 -10.14 -9.21 -0.26
N VAL A 243 -9.80 -8.29 0.66
CA VAL A 243 -10.37 -6.94 0.69
C VAL A 243 -10.07 -6.19 -0.60
N ALA A 244 -8.82 -6.20 -1.06
CA ALA A 244 -8.43 -5.56 -2.31
C ALA A 244 -9.22 -6.12 -3.51
N ASN A 245 -9.30 -7.45 -3.63
CA ASN A 245 -10.07 -8.09 -4.70
C ASN A 245 -11.57 -7.75 -4.62
N ALA A 246 -12.16 -7.65 -3.42
CA ALA A 246 -13.56 -7.28 -3.25
C ALA A 246 -13.82 -5.83 -3.68
N VAL A 247 -12.92 -4.90 -3.37
CA VAL A 247 -13.00 -3.51 -3.86
C VAL A 247 -12.90 -3.48 -5.39
N TYR A 248 -11.94 -4.21 -5.97
CA TYR A 248 -11.78 -4.29 -7.42
C TYR A 248 -13.02 -4.83 -8.12
N ASP A 249 -13.62 -5.90 -7.57
CA ASP A 249 -14.84 -6.49 -8.12
C ASP A 249 -16.02 -5.50 -8.04
N SER A 250 -16.17 -4.76 -6.93
CA SER A 250 -17.23 -3.73 -6.81
C SER A 250 -17.08 -2.62 -7.84
N ILE A 251 -15.85 -2.14 -8.09
CA ILE A 251 -15.58 -1.12 -9.11
C ILE A 251 -15.78 -1.68 -10.53
N ARG A 252 -15.40 -2.93 -10.78
CA ARG A 252 -15.63 -3.60 -12.06
C ARG A 252 -17.11 -3.70 -12.40
N GLN A 253 -17.98 -3.95 -11.40
CA GLN A 253 -19.43 -3.99 -11.59
C GLN A 253 -19.99 -2.62 -12.00
N LEU A 254 -19.46 -1.51 -11.47
CA LEU A 254 -19.83 -0.16 -11.89
C LEU A 254 -19.63 0.06 -13.40
N HIS A 255 -18.54 -0.47 -13.92
CA HIS A 255 -18.24 -0.36 -15.36
C HIS A 255 -19.17 -1.26 -16.18
N SER A 256 -19.38 -2.52 -15.80
CA SER A 256 -20.19 -3.47 -16.58
C SER A 256 -21.65 -3.06 -16.70
N MET A 257 -22.26 -2.49 -15.64
CA MET A 257 -23.64 -2.00 -15.67
C MET A 257 -23.80 -0.74 -16.54
N SER A 258 -22.73 -0.06 -16.89
CA SER A 258 -22.82 1.13 -17.74
C SER A 258 -22.76 0.82 -19.23
N LEU A 259 -22.46 -0.41 -19.60
CA LEU A 259 -22.41 -0.87 -20.99
C LEU A 259 -23.74 -1.48 -21.46
N GLN A 260 -24.71 -1.67 -20.55
CA GLN A 260 -26.10 -2.02 -20.84
C GLN A 260 -26.95 -0.76 -20.98
#